data_34b5a0e0c2dfc9686e14cb96d32d5ae2
#
_entry.id   34b5a0e0c2dfc9686e14cb96d32d5ae2
#
_cell.length_a   1.000
_cell.length_b   1.000
_cell.length_c   1.000
_cell.angle_alpha   90.00
_cell.angle_beta   90.00
_cell.angle_gamma   90.00
#
_symmetry.space_group_name_H-M   'P 1'
#
loop_
_entity.id
_entity.type
_entity.pdbx_description
1 polymer ?
#
loop_
_entity_poly.entity_id
_entity_poly.type
_entity_poly.pdbx_seq_one_letter_code
_entity_poly.pdbx_strand_id
1 'polypeptide(L)'
;MKTLRLAPLALLIAATPAIAQDSNDLRVRVGLGAQLEPEFLGSDNMKIAPLWDIDIAKGTKPFKFEAPDDKFGISLISTDTFSAGPTAHVEWKRKESDVGAPVGKVDTTFEAGVFAQFLPMESIRLRGDVRKGIGGHGGVVGGLSVDKIWRDGDKYVFSVGPRISFSDAKYQRAYFGVDSAASTASGLPVYRPGGGIHAVGLASGVSYQFSDRFGLFGYGRYERLVGDAGKSPIVRDLGSRDQLSGGLGLSYTFTIQR
;
A
#
# COMPACT_ATOMS: atom_id res chain seq x y z
N MET A 1 0.43 -0.28 -44.58
CA MET A 1 -0.30 -0.94 -43.48
C MET A 1 0.47 -2.21 -43.11
N LYS A 2 1.21 -2.22 -41.99
CA LYS A 2 1.94 -3.39 -41.52
C LYS A 2 1.09 -4.05 -40.44
N THR A 3 0.56 -5.21 -40.72
CA THR A 3 -0.23 -6.03 -39.78
C THR A 3 0.71 -6.66 -38.74
N LEU A 4 0.60 -6.25 -37.50
CA LEU A 4 1.30 -6.83 -36.36
C LEU A 4 0.61 -8.16 -36.01
N ARG A 5 1.25 -9.28 -36.29
CA ARG A 5 0.77 -10.61 -35.88
C ARG A 5 1.18 -10.85 -34.43
N LEU A 6 0.23 -10.78 -33.52
CA LEU A 6 0.36 -11.26 -32.13
C LEU A 6 0.38 -12.79 -32.16
N ALA A 7 1.51 -13.40 -31.84
CA ALA A 7 1.62 -14.83 -31.61
C ALA A 7 1.05 -15.15 -30.21
N PRO A 8 0.19 -16.17 -30.05
CA PRO A 8 -0.26 -16.58 -28.74
C PRO A 8 0.88 -17.28 -28.00
N LEU A 9 1.26 -16.73 -26.84
CA LEU A 9 2.17 -17.38 -25.91
C LEU A 9 1.43 -18.54 -25.23
N ALA A 10 1.58 -19.76 -25.76
CA ALA A 10 1.06 -20.97 -25.18
C ALA A 10 1.86 -21.31 -23.91
N LEU A 11 1.26 -21.06 -22.74
CA LEU A 11 1.80 -21.47 -21.45
C LEU A 11 1.63 -23.00 -21.31
N LEU A 12 2.71 -23.76 -21.48
CA LEU A 12 2.75 -25.21 -21.22
C LEU A 12 2.59 -25.43 -19.71
N ILE A 13 1.41 -25.88 -19.29
CA ILE A 13 1.12 -26.35 -17.94
C ILE A 13 1.67 -27.77 -17.82
N ALA A 14 2.88 -27.92 -17.30
CA ALA A 14 3.39 -29.20 -16.87
C ALA A 14 2.70 -29.61 -15.55
N ALA A 15 1.84 -30.61 -15.58
CA ALA A 15 1.31 -31.25 -14.39
C ALA A 15 2.45 -32.03 -13.71
N THR A 16 3.01 -31.48 -12.65
CA THR A 16 3.93 -32.21 -11.76
C THR A 16 3.12 -32.98 -10.71
N PRO A 17 3.51 -34.25 -10.37
CA PRO A 17 2.85 -34.99 -9.32
C PRO A 17 2.86 -34.27 -8.00
N ALA A 18 1.80 -34.41 -7.20
CA ALA A 18 1.75 -33.94 -5.82
C ALA A 18 2.82 -34.71 -5.01
N ILE A 19 3.94 -34.05 -4.76
CA ILE A 19 4.99 -34.56 -3.87
C ILE A 19 4.52 -34.22 -2.44
N ALA A 20 4.63 -35.18 -1.52
CA ALA A 20 4.39 -34.94 -0.10
C ALA A 20 5.26 -33.76 0.38
N GLN A 21 4.61 -32.71 0.86
CA GLN A 21 5.30 -31.47 1.24
C GLN A 21 6.01 -31.67 2.57
N ASP A 22 7.34 -31.60 2.57
CA ASP A 22 8.13 -31.66 3.79
C ASP A 22 7.85 -30.43 4.69
N SER A 23 7.94 -30.58 6.00
CA SER A 23 7.74 -29.50 6.96
C SER A 23 8.77 -28.35 6.83
N ASN A 24 9.87 -28.59 6.13
CA ASN A 24 10.92 -27.59 5.86
C ASN A 24 10.79 -26.86 4.55
N ASP A 25 9.94 -27.31 3.65
CA ASP A 25 9.72 -26.65 2.36
C ASP A 25 9.22 -25.22 2.53
N LEU A 26 9.60 -24.35 1.62
CA LEU A 26 9.08 -22.97 1.55
C LEU A 26 8.03 -22.86 0.45
N ARG A 27 6.84 -22.45 0.82
CA ARG A 27 5.83 -22.02 -0.15
C ARG A 27 5.98 -20.51 -0.38
N VAL A 28 6.09 -20.14 -1.64
CA VAL A 28 6.19 -18.74 -2.07
C VAL A 28 5.01 -18.44 -2.96
N ARG A 29 4.25 -17.42 -2.64
CA ARG A 29 3.19 -16.88 -3.47
C ARG A 29 3.64 -15.54 -4.04
N VAL A 30 3.57 -15.40 -5.35
CA VAL A 30 3.84 -14.14 -6.05
C VAL A 30 2.59 -13.70 -6.77
N GLY A 31 2.28 -12.44 -6.68
CA GLY A 31 1.12 -11.81 -7.30
C GLY A 31 1.51 -10.66 -8.21
N LEU A 32 0.77 -10.52 -9.32
CA LEU A 32 0.92 -9.38 -10.23
C LEU A 32 -0.45 -8.95 -10.74
N GLY A 33 -0.66 -7.65 -10.79
CA GLY A 33 -1.91 -7.05 -11.23
C GLY A 33 -1.77 -5.58 -11.59
N ALA A 34 -2.91 -4.91 -11.63
CA ALA A 34 -3.00 -3.47 -11.85
C ALA A 34 -3.85 -2.83 -10.77
N GLN A 35 -3.51 -1.60 -10.43
CA GLN A 35 -4.26 -0.77 -9.50
C GLN A 35 -4.52 0.62 -10.08
N LEU A 36 -5.63 1.20 -9.65
CA LEU A 36 -5.95 2.61 -9.80
C LEU A 36 -5.70 3.29 -8.47
N GLU A 37 -4.97 4.39 -8.50
CA GLU A 37 -4.67 5.19 -7.31
C GLU A 37 -4.62 6.68 -7.68
N PRO A 38 -4.83 7.61 -6.74
CA PRO A 38 -4.61 9.02 -6.99
C PRO A 38 -3.18 9.27 -7.49
N GLU A 39 -3.01 10.21 -8.41
CA GLU A 39 -1.71 10.52 -9.01
C GLU A 39 -0.69 10.95 -7.95
N PHE A 40 -1.17 11.71 -6.95
CA PHE A 40 -0.46 12.04 -5.71
C PHE A 40 -1.48 12.20 -4.57
N LEU A 41 -1.02 12.24 -3.34
CA LEU A 41 -1.88 12.41 -2.16
C LEU A 41 -2.59 13.78 -2.17
N GLY A 42 -3.90 13.76 -2.36
CA GLY A 42 -4.74 14.95 -2.55
C GLY A 42 -5.16 15.22 -4.00
N SER A 43 -4.72 14.41 -4.96
CA SER A 43 -5.13 14.50 -6.36
C SER A 43 -6.58 14.05 -6.54
N ASP A 44 -7.27 14.68 -7.48
CA ASP A 44 -8.54 14.21 -8.06
C ASP A 44 -8.33 13.38 -9.34
N ASN A 45 -7.12 13.43 -9.91
CA ASN A 45 -6.72 12.59 -11.03
C ASN A 45 -6.22 11.22 -10.57
N MET A 46 -6.49 10.21 -11.39
CA MET A 46 -6.13 8.82 -11.13
C MET A 46 -5.06 8.34 -12.10
N LYS A 47 -4.16 7.49 -11.63
CA LYS A 47 -3.18 6.78 -12.46
C LYS A 47 -3.33 5.28 -12.32
N ILE A 48 -2.93 4.55 -13.38
CA ILE A 48 -2.74 3.10 -13.31
C ILE A 48 -1.30 2.83 -12.87
N ALA A 49 -1.16 1.94 -11.90
CA ALA A 49 0.14 1.49 -11.38
C ALA A 49 0.18 -0.04 -11.31
N PRO A 50 1.36 -0.67 -11.33
CA PRO A 50 1.48 -2.10 -11.06
C PRO A 50 1.05 -2.40 -9.62
N LEU A 51 0.35 -3.52 -9.46
CA LEU A 51 0.05 -4.12 -8.17
C LEU A 51 0.82 -5.42 -8.07
N TRP A 52 1.59 -5.60 -7.00
CA TRP A 52 2.37 -6.82 -6.76
C TRP A 52 2.21 -7.27 -5.32
N ASP A 53 2.38 -8.56 -5.10
CA ASP A 53 2.26 -9.21 -3.81
C ASP A 53 3.28 -10.34 -3.71
N ILE A 54 3.88 -10.53 -2.55
CA ILE A 54 4.83 -11.62 -2.28
C ILE A 54 4.64 -12.10 -0.85
N ASP A 55 4.28 -13.38 -0.72
CA ASP A 55 4.14 -14.04 0.58
C ASP A 55 5.03 -15.27 0.66
N ILE A 56 5.50 -15.58 1.87
CA ILE A 56 6.31 -16.76 2.16
C ILE A 56 5.74 -17.48 3.38
N ALA A 57 5.53 -18.79 3.24
CA ALA A 57 5.10 -19.66 4.32
C ALA A 57 6.00 -20.91 4.40
N LYS A 58 6.17 -21.48 5.58
CA LYS A 58 6.95 -22.70 5.80
C LYS A 58 6.03 -23.91 5.90
N GLY A 59 6.33 -24.96 5.13
CA GLY A 59 5.57 -26.21 5.12
C GLY A 59 4.11 -26.00 4.76
N THR A 60 3.23 -26.57 5.55
CA THR A 60 1.77 -26.49 5.39
C THR A 60 1.11 -25.33 6.15
N LYS A 61 1.90 -24.48 6.85
CA LYS A 61 1.36 -23.35 7.60
C LYS A 61 0.71 -22.35 6.66
N PRO A 62 -0.44 -21.78 7.00
CA PRO A 62 -1.05 -20.72 6.21
C PRO A 62 -0.12 -19.52 6.04
N PHE A 63 -0.23 -18.80 4.92
CA PHE A 63 0.45 -17.52 4.74
C PHE A 63 0.02 -16.55 5.84
N LYS A 64 0.97 -15.76 6.36
CA LYS A 64 0.64 -14.73 7.36
C LYS A 64 -0.29 -13.71 6.72
N PHE A 65 -1.21 -13.17 7.54
CA PHE A 65 -2.06 -12.11 7.06
C PHE A 65 -1.25 -10.80 6.95
N GLU A 66 -1.30 -10.21 5.79
CA GLU A 66 -0.87 -8.85 5.50
C GLU A 66 -2.01 -8.11 4.82
N ALA A 67 -2.27 -6.86 5.24
CA ALA A 67 -3.27 -6.05 4.56
C ALA A 67 -2.65 -5.48 3.28
N PRO A 68 -3.43 -5.32 2.20
CA PRO A 68 -2.90 -4.87 0.90
C PRO A 68 -2.25 -3.49 0.91
N ASP A 69 -2.56 -2.68 1.91
CA ASP A 69 -2.00 -1.34 2.10
C ASP A 69 -0.85 -1.29 3.13
N ASP A 70 -0.44 -2.43 3.67
CA ASP A 70 0.73 -2.52 4.53
C ASP A 70 2.00 -2.13 3.76
N LYS A 71 2.90 -1.43 4.43
CA LYS A 71 4.22 -1.15 3.88
C LYS A 71 5.12 -2.36 4.04
N PHE A 72 6.09 -2.52 3.14
CA PHE A 72 7.04 -3.62 3.21
C PHE A 72 7.68 -3.68 4.59
N GLY A 73 7.69 -4.86 5.21
CA GLY A 73 8.22 -5.05 6.56
C GLY A 73 8.78 -6.45 6.78
N ILE A 74 9.79 -6.54 7.63
CA ILE A 74 10.40 -7.81 8.04
C ILE A 74 10.20 -7.99 9.54
N SER A 75 9.48 -9.03 9.94
CA SER A 75 9.28 -9.35 11.35
C SER A 75 10.56 -9.93 11.94
N LEU A 76 11.25 -9.16 12.78
CA LEU A 76 12.41 -9.64 13.59
C LEU A 76 11.95 -10.30 14.89
N ILE A 77 10.86 -9.81 15.45
CA ILE A 77 10.16 -10.41 16.60
C ILE A 77 8.87 -10.98 16.06
N SER A 78 8.59 -12.25 16.31
CA SER A 78 7.37 -12.91 15.83
C SER A 78 6.97 -14.02 16.78
N THR A 79 5.79 -13.83 17.40
CA THR A 79 5.06 -14.85 18.16
C THR A 79 3.72 -15.12 17.43
N ASP A 80 2.87 -15.96 18.00
CA ASP A 80 1.55 -16.26 17.44
C ASP A 80 0.61 -15.03 17.45
N THR A 81 0.80 -14.13 18.43
CA THR A 81 -0.08 -12.97 18.61
C THR A 81 0.57 -11.62 18.36
N PHE A 82 1.91 -11.55 18.32
CA PHE A 82 2.63 -10.28 18.18
C PHE A 82 3.78 -10.41 17.18
N SER A 83 3.95 -9.37 16.35
CA SER A 83 5.19 -9.24 15.58
C SER A 83 5.59 -7.77 15.43
N ALA A 84 6.90 -7.55 15.32
CA ALA A 84 7.48 -6.23 15.12
C ALA A 84 8.79 -6.32 14.34
N GLY A 85 9.15 -5.22 13.67
CA GLY A 85 10.39 -5.16 12.92
C GLY A 85 10.53 -3.87 12.10
N PRO A 86 11.58 -3.80 11.27
CA PRO A 86 11.77 -2.69 10.34
C PRO A 86 10.70 -2.69 9.25
N THR A 87 10.37 -1.49 8.78
CA THR A 87 9.50 -1.27 7.63
C THR A 87 10.08 -0.20 6.72
N ALA A 88 9.78 -0.32 5.43
CA ALA A 88 10.23 0.60 4.41
C ALA A 88 9.14 0.88 3.38
N HIS A 89 9.20 2.05 2.76
CA HIS A 89 8.33 2.45 1.67
C HIS A 89 9.05 3.39 0.71
N VAL A 90 8.65 3.40 -0.54
CA VAL A 90 9.08 4.39 -1.53
C VAL A 90 7.88 5.24 -1.89
N GLU A 91 7.91 6.50 -1.50
CA GLU A 91 6.94 7.50 -1.93
C GLU A 91 7.46 8.19 -3.18
N TRP A 92 6.74 8.03 -4.28
CA TRP A 92 7.16 8.55 -5.57
C TRP A 92 7.03 10.07 -5.63
N LYS A 93 7.85 10.68 -6.48
CA LYS A 93 7.85 12.13 -6.68
C LYS A 93 6.48 12.66 -7.13
N ARG A 94 6.12 13.84 -6.63
CA ARG A 94 5.07 14.70 -7.15
C ARG A 94 5.68 15.87 -7.90
N LYS A 95 5.34 16.03 -9.17
CA LYS A 95 5.78 17.18 -9.96
C LYS A 95 4.77 18.32 -9.85
N GLU A 96 5.18 19.53 -10.19
CA GLU A 96 4.26 20.66 -10.31
C GLU A 96 3.19 20.44 -11.40
N SER A 97 3.59 19.78 -12.50
CA SER A 97 2.67 19.41 -13.58
C SER A 97 1.55 18.47 -13.13
N ASP A 98 1.82 17.63 -12.15
CA ASP A 98 0.83 16.67 -11.63
C ASP A 98 -0.24 17.41 -10.81
N VAL A 99 0.12 18.55 -10.20
CA VAL A 99 -0.80 19.43 -9.45
C VAL A 99 -1.52 20.43 -10.34
N GLY A 100 -0.94 20.74 -11.51
CA GLY A 100 -1.46 21.77 -12.41
C GLY A 100 -1.17 23.21 -11.95
N ALA A 101 -0.30 23.41 -10.96
CA ALA A 101 0.07 24.72 -10.45
C ALA A 101 1.52 24.73 -9.92
N PRO A 102 2.24 25.86 -9.94
CA PRO A 102 3.60 26.00 -9.45
C PRO A 102 3.66 26.05 -7.92
N VAL A 103 3.35 24.97 -7.26
CA VAL A 103 3.32 24.82 -5.78
C VAL A 103 4.53 24.05 -5.24
N GLY A 104 5.57 23.92 -6.05
CA GLY A 104 6.77 23.15 -5.72
C GLY A 104 6.60 21.65 -5.96
N LYS A 105 7.72 21.00 -6.27
CA LYS A 105 7.80 19.55 -6.43
C LYS A 105 8.11 18.88 -5.10
N VAL A 106 7.77 17.59 -4.98
CA VAL A 106 8.29 16.70 -3.93
C VAL A 106 9.08 15.60 -4.62
N ASP A 107 10.36 15.51 -4.35
CA ASP A 107 11.21 14.46 -4.93
C ASP A 107 10.87 13.09 -4.32
N THR A 108 11.24 12.00 -4.99
CA THR A 108 11.07 10.65 -4.48
C THR A 108 11.69 10.52 -3.09
N THR A 109 10.95 9.94 -2.17
CA THR A 109 11.35 9.75 -0.77
C THR A 109 11.49 8.26 -0.49
N PHE A 110 12.60 7.85 0.07
CA PHE A 110 12.72 6.55 0.72
C PHE A 110 12.33 6.71 2.19
N GLU A 111 11.34 5.97 2.65
CA GLU A 111 10.90 5.96 4.03
C GLU A 111 11.40 4.71 4.73
N ALA A 112 12.05 4.87 5.88
CA ALA A 112 12.50 3.78 6.73
C ALA A 112 11.98 3.98 8.16
N GLY A 113 11.61 2.87 8.81
CA GLY A 113 11.00 2.93 10.12
C GLY A 113 10.78 1.59 10.77
N VAL A 114 9.81 1.54 11.65
CA VAL A 114 9.43 0.33 12.39
C VAL A 114 7.92 0.13 12.36
N PHE A 115 7.52 -1.12 12.44
CA PHE A 115 6.13 -1.50 12.68
C PHE A 115 6.01 -2.43 13.87
N ALA A 116 4.81 -2.45 14.44
CA ALA A 116 4.37 -3.46 15.38
C ALA A 116 2.93 -3.84 15.05
N GLN A 117 2.61 -5.12 15.19
CA GLN A 117 1.24 -5.62 15.05
C GLN A 117 0.90 -6.62 16.14
N PHE A 118 -0.38 -6.62 16.52
CA PHE A 118 -0.92 -7.47 17.56
C PHE A 118 -2.22 -8.12 17.07
N LEU A 119 -2.32 -9.44 17.23
CA LEU A 119 -3.49 -10.23 16.89
C LEU A 119 -4.10 -10.77 18.19
N PRO A 120 -5.02 -10.03 18.85
CA PRO A 120 -5.71 -10.50 20.06
C PRO A 120 -6.51 -11.77 19.81
N MET A 121 -6.91 -11.99 18.57
CA MET A 121 -7.53 -13.21 18.06
C MET A 121 -7.24 -13.33 16.56
N GLU A 122 -7.33 -14.53 16.00
CA GLU A 122 -7.03 -14.79 14.57
C GLU A 122 -7.81 -13.90 13.58
N SER A 123 -8.98 -13.43 14.01
CA SER A 123 -9.90 -12.64 13.19
C SER A 123 -9.77 -11.13 13.39
N ILE A 124 -8.85 -10.66 14.25
CA ILE A 124 -8.62 -9.22 14.49
C ILE A 124 -7.12 -8.94 14.54
N ARG A 125 -6.68 -7.98 13.75
CA ARG A 125 -5.32 -7.44 13.78
C ARG A 125 -5.35 -5.95 14.10
N LEU A 126 -4.46 -5.53 14.97
CA LEU A 126 -4.07 -4.13 15.16
C LEU A 126 -2.65 -3.96 14.64
N ARG A 127 -2.38 -2.91 13.88
CA ARG A 127 -1.04 -2.59 13.39
C ARG A 127 -0.79 -1.10 13.50
N GLY A 128 0.43 -0.76 13.86
CA GLY A 128 0.95 0.59 13.81
C GLY A 128 2.32 0.62 13.19
N ASP A 129 2.64 1.69 12.47
CA ASP A 129 3.96 1.94 11.93
C ASP A 129 4.33 3.42 11.99
N VAL A 130 5.63 3.69 12.07
CA VAL A 130 6.20 5.03 12.00
C VAL A 130 7.45 4.97 11.13
N ARG A 131 7.54 5.87 10.16
CA ARG A 131 8.63 5.96 9.20
C ARG A 131 9.15 7.38 9.08
N LYS A 132 10.44 7.50 8.79
CA LYS A 132 11.16 8.75 8.50
C LYS A 132 11.51 8.79 7.04
N GLY A 133 11.13 9.85 6.35
CA GLY A 133 11.53 10.12 4.97
C GLY A 133 12.98 10.58 4.85
N ILE A 134 13.66 10.01 3.89
CA ILE A 134 15.02 10.34 3.44
C ILE A 134 14.90 10.85 2.02
N GLY A 135 15.36 12.05 1.77
CA GLY A 135 15.10 12.79 0.51
C GLY A 135 13.71 13.47 0.54
N GLY A 136 13.16 13.80 -0.59
CA GLY A 136 11.83 14.35 -0.84
C GLY A 136 11.20 15.13 0.30
N HIS A 137 10.15 14.58 0.93
CA HIS A 137 9.45 15.28 2.02
C HIS A 137 10.25 15.35 3.33
N GLY A 138 11.20 14.43 3.57
CA GLY A 138 12.09 14.41 4.74
C GLY A 138 11.38 14.50 6.10
N GLY A 139 10.08 14.30 6.16
CA GLY A 139 9.23 14.33 7.36
C GLY A 139 9.10 12.96 8.01
N VAL A 140 8.30 12.91 9.08
CA VAL A 140 7.87 11.66 9.73
C VAL A 140 6.40 11.39 9.35
N VAL A 141 6.10 10.14 9.00
CA VAL A 141 4.76 9.68 8.65
C VAL A 141 4.51 8.33 9.32
N GLY A 142 3.27 8.04 9.63
CA GLY A 142 2.89 6.76 10.19
C GLY A 142 1.40 6.47 10.04
N GLY A 143 1.02 5.27 10.42
CA GLY A 143 -0.34 4.81 10.34
C GLY A 143 -0.75 3.91 11.49
N LEU A 144 -2.05 3.87 11.73
CA LEU A 144 -2.71 2.90 12.60
C LEU A 144 -3.81 2.22 11.81
N SER A 145 -3.88 0.91 11.92
CA SER A 145 -4.92 0.10 11.28
C SER A 145 -5.50 -0.94 12.24
N VAL A 146 -6.77 -1.22 12.04
CA VAL A 146 -7.45 -2.38 12.64
C VAL A 146 -8.07 -3.15 11.48
N ASP A 147 -7.91 -4.47 11.47
CA ASP A 147 -8.50 -5.32 10.44
C ASP A 147 -9.37 -6.40 11.08
N LYS A 148 -10.60 -6.51 10.63
CA LYS A 148 -11.41 -7.71 10.80
C LYS A 148 -11.07 -8.65 9.65
N ILE A 149 -10.73 -9.90 9.98
CA ILE A 149 -10.26 -10.91 9.04
C ILE A 149 -11.23 -12.08 9.06
N TRP A 150 -11.60 -12.55 7.89
CA TRP A 150 -12.28 -13.83 7.66
C TRP A 150 -11.39 -14.66 6.74
N ARG A 151 -11.09 -15.88 7.16
CA ARG A 151 -10.26 -16.78 6.36
C ARG A 151 -10.63 -18.23 6.51
N ASP A 152 -10.34 -19.01 5.47
CA ASP A 152 -10.36 -20.46 5.46
C ASP A 152 -8.98 -20.94 4.94
N GLY A 153 -8.04 -21.11 5.86
CA GLY A 153 -6.66 -21.40 5.54
C GLY A 153 -6.08 -20.40 4.53
N ASP A 154 -5.56 -20.92 3.42
CA ASP A 154 -5.10 -20.13 2.28
C ASP A 154 -6.14 -20.08 1.14
N LYS A 155 -7.27 -20.79 1.26
CA LYS A 155 -8.31 -20.83 0.24
C LYS A 155 -8.92 -19.46 -0.01
N TYR A 156 -9.31 -18.79 1.06
CA TYR A 156 -9.70 -17.40 0.97
C TYR A 156 -9.28 -16.63 2.22
N VAL A 157 -8.98 -15.37 2.01
CA VAL A 157 -8.80 -14.36 3.05
C VAL A 157 -9.56 -13.13 2.60
N PHE A 158 -10.45 -12.63 3.45
CA PHE A 158 -11.10 -11.34 3.28
C PHE A 158 -10.83 -10.49 4.51
N SER A 159 -10.57 -9.22 4.32
CA SER A 159 -10.37 -8.28 5.42
C SER A 159 -11.04 -6.95 5.13
N VAL A 160 -11.41 -6.26 6.21
CA VAL A 160 -11.85 -4.87 6.16
C VAL A 160 -11.53 -4.19 7.48
N GLY A 161 -11.16 -2.91 7.41
CA GLY A 161 -10.92 -2.19 8.63
C GLY A 161 -10.52 -0.73 8.47
N PRO A 162 -10.68 0.07 9.56
CA PRO A 162 -10.35 1.48 9.58
C PRO A 162 -8.84 1.74 9.48
N ARG A 163 -8.54 2.93 8.95
CA ARG A 163 -7.19 3.47 8.79
C ARG A 163 -7.11 4.87 9.35
N ILE A 164 -6.01 5.17 10.02
CA ILE A 164 -5.66 6.52 10.45
C ILE A 164 -4.22 6.76 10.01
N SER A 165 -4.00 7.85 9.28
CA SER A 165 -2.66 8.29 8.85
C SER A 165 -2.31 9.60 9.52
N PHE A 166 -1.09 9.69 10.06
CA PHE A 166 -0.58 10.88 10.75
C PHE A 166 0.82 11.23 10.25
N SER A 167 1.19 12.50 10.39
CA SER A 167 2.51 12.96 9.95
C SER A 167 2.94 14.22 10.69
N ASP A 168 4.23 14.50 10.62
CA ASP A 168 4.78 15.76 11.17
C ASP A 168 4.50 16.95 10.24
N ALA A 169 4.77 18.14 10.74
CA ALA A 169 4.60 19.38 9.99
C ALA A 169 5.50 19.46 8.74
N LYS A 170 6.63 18.75 8.72
CA LYS A 170 7.54 18.75 7.58
C LYS A 170 6.95 17.98 6.41
N TYR A 171 6.39 16.79 6.68
CA TYR A 171 5.65 16.02 5.69
C TYR A 171 4.46 16.82 5.15
N GLN A 172 3.62 17.35 6.05
CA GLN A 172 2.42 18.07 5.63
C GLN A 172 2.74 19.31 4.81
N ARG A 173 3.80 20.05 5.17
CA ARG A 173 4.23 21.20 4.36
C ARG A 173 4.74 20.83 2.98
N ALA A 174 5.40 19.67 2.84
CA ALA A 174 5.86 19.20 1.53
C ALA A 174 4.70 18.89 0.58
N TYR A 175 3.61 18.28 1.07
CA TYR A 175 2.49 17.88 0.22
C TYR A 175 1.34 18.90 0.15
N PHE A 176 1.11 19.64 1.23
CA PHE A 176 -0.09 20.46 1.42
C PHE A 176 0.22 21.93 1.64
N GLY A 177 1.50 22.30 1.78
CA GLY A 177 1.93 23.68 2.02
C GLY A 177 1.94 24.51 0.74
N VAL A 178 1.69 25.82 0.91
CA VAL A 178 1.88 26.86 -0.11
C VAL A 178 2.72 27.96 0.55
N ASP A 179 3.98 28.07 0.16
CA ASP A 179 4.85 29.15 0.65
C ASP A 179 4.59 30.47 -0.11
N SER A 180 5.30 31.53 0.26
CA SER A 180 5.08 32.85 -0.35
C SER A 180 5.43 32.89 -1.84
N ALA A 181 6.46 32.12 -2.28
CA ALA A 181 6.86 32.07 -3.68
C ALA A 181 5.81 31.30 -4.51
N ALA A 182 5.38 30.14 -4.00
CA ALA A 182 4.30 29.36 -4.58
C ALA A 182 2.98 30.13 -4.62
N SER A 183 2.65 30.88 -3.58
CA SER A 183 1.46 31.76 -3.53
C SER A 183 1.50 32.81 -4.62
N THR A 184 2.62 33.49 -4.78
CA THR A 184 2.77 34.53 -5.84
C THR A 184 2.66 33.92 -7.23
N ALA A 185 3.25 32.73 -7.45
CA ALA A 185 3.28 32.08 -8.75
C ALA A 185 1.96 31.41 -9.13
N SER A 186 1.24 30.83 -8.15
CA SER A 186 0.01 30.07 -8.39
C SER A 186 -1.29 30.85 -8.15
N GLY A 187 -1.24 31.96 -7.42
CA GLY A 187 -2.43 32.69 -6.95
C GLY A 187 -3.14 32.07 -5.76
N LEU A 188 -2.66 30.91 -5.25
CA LEU A 188 -3.22 30.28 -4.06
C LEU A 188 -2.80 31.03 -2.80
N PRO A 189 -3.63 31.06 -1.75
CA PRO A 189 -3.24 31.69 -0.48
C PRO A 189 -2.08 30.96 0.20
N VAL A 190 -1.19 31.69 0.86
CA VAL A 190 -0.12 31.11 1.69
C VAL A 190 -0.73 30.17 2.71
N TYR A 191 -0.21 28.95 2.80
CA TYR A 191 -0.71 27.92 3.69
C TYR A 191 0.44 27.14 4.36
N ARG A 192 0.44 27.07 5.67
CA ARG A 192 1.47 26.38 6.46
C ARG A 192 0.84 25.35 7.38
N PRO A 193 0.61 24.12 6.90
CA PRO A 193 0.05 23.06 7.73
C PRO A 193 0.98 22.66 8.88
N GLY A 194 0.37 22.28 9.99
CA GLY A 194 1.03 21.66 11.15
C GLY A 194 1.16 20.15 10.96
N GLY A 195 1.58 19.46 12.03
CA GLY A 195 1.55 18.00 12.12
C GLY A 195 0.22 17.50 12.70
N GLY A 196 0.00 16.20 12.62
CA GLY A 196 -1.16 15.54 13.20
C GLY A 196 -1.80 14.52 12.24
N ILE A 197 -3.02 14.13 12.55
CA ILE A 197 -3.78 13.23 11.67
C ILE A 197 -4.10 13.96 10.37
N HIS A 198 -3.70 13.37 9.24
CA HIS A 198 -3.91 13.95 7.91
C HIS A 198 -4.90 13.16 7.06
N ALA A 199 -5.15 11.87 7.38
CA ALA A 199 -6.17 11.09 6.71
C ALA A 199 -6.84 10.09 7.64
N VAL A 200 -8.11 9.79 7.37
CA VAL A 200 -8.88 8.71 7.98
C VAL A 200 -9.60 7.95 6.87
N GLY A 201 -9.74 6.64 7.03
CA GLY A 201 -10.32 5.85 5.95
C GLY A 201 -10.68 4.43 6.32
N LEU A 202 -10.98 3.66 5.29
CA LEU A 202 -11.30 2.24 5.33
C LEU A 202 -10.53 1.53 4.22
N ALA A 203 -9.97 0.37 4.52
CA ALA A 203 -9.38 -0.51 3.53
C ALA A 203 -10.02 -1.90 3.61
N SER A 204 -10.11 -2.57 2.46
CA SER A 204 -10.55 -3.95 2.34
C SER A 204 -9.59 -4.72 1.43
N GLY A 205 -9.40 -6.00 1.74
CA GLY A 205 -8.56 -6.88 0.93
C GLY A 205 -9.21 -8.23 0.73
N VAL A 206 -8.93 -8.85 -0.39
CA VAL A 206 -9.36 -10.20 -0.72
C VAL A 206 -8.21 -10.97 -1.35
N SER A 207 -8.06 -12.24 -0.95
CA SER A 207 -7.25 -13.23 -1.62
C SER A 207 -8.08 -14.52 -1.73
N TYR A 208 -8.12 -15.12 -2.91
CA TYR A 208 -8.85 -16.35 -3.18
C TYR A 208 -8.03 -17.29 -4.06
N GLN A 209 -7.77 -18.50 -3.55
CA GLN A 209 -7.09 -19.56 -4.28
C GLN A 209 -8.12 -20.46 -4.96
N PHE A 210 -8.16 -20.46 -6.27
CA PHE A 210 -9.05 -21.34 -7.05
C PHE A 210 -8.38 -22.67 -7.44
N SER A 211 -7.07 -22.78 -7.22
CA SER A 211 -6.31 -24.03 -7.26
C SER A 211 -5.11 -23.97 -6.32
N ASP A 212 -4.40 -25.08 -6.14
CA ASP A 212 -3.20 -25.14 -5.29
C ASP A 212 -2.10 -24.15 -5.71
N ARG A 213 -2.11 -23.73 -6.98
CA ARG A 213 -1.10 -22.84 -7.54
C ARG A 213 -1.60 -21.46 -7.92
N PHE A 214 -2.85 -21.35 -8.34
CA PHE A 214 -3.38 -20.11 -8.89
C PHE A 214 -4.45 -19.51 -7.99
N GLY A 215 -4.38 -18.21 -7.83
CA GLY A 215 -5.34 -17.42 -7.10
C GLY A 215 -5.52 -16.04 -7.70
N LEU A 216 -6.41 -15.30 -7.08
CA LEU A 216 -6.59 -13.87 -7.32
C LEU A 216 -6.40 -13.13 -6.00
N PHE A 217 -6.00 -11.87 -6.09
CA PHE A 217 -5.94 -10.97 -4.95
C PHE A 217 -6.37 -9.57 -5.39
N GLY A 218 -6.79 -8.78 -4.43
CA GLY A 218 -7.19 -7.42 -4.73
C GLY A 218 -7.54 -6.65 -3.48
N TYR A 219 -7.75 -5.34 -3.66
CA TYR A 219 -8.11 -4.45 -2.58
C TYR A 219 -8.96 -3.28 -3.05
N GLY A 220 -9.63 -2.67 -2.08
CA GLY A 220 -10.25 -1.36 -2.21
C GLY A 220 -9.92 -0.53 -0.99
N ARG A 221 -9.59 0.75 -1.16
CA ARG A 221 -9.27 1.69 -0.10
C ARG A 221 -9.91 3.03 -0.38
N TYR A 222 -10.56 3.56 0.63
CA TYR A 222 -11.05 4.93 0.67
C TYR A 222 -10.41 5.66 1.84
N GLU A 223 -9.88 6.82 1.59
CA GLU A 223 -9.38 7.74 2.62
C GLU A 223 -9.93 9.14 2.39
N ARG A 224 -10.17 9.84 3.47
CA ARG A 224 -10.50 11.26 3.46
C ARG A 224 -9.41 12.06 4.15
N LEU A 225 -8.87 13.02 3.44
CA LEU A 225 -7.93 13.98 3.99
C LEU A 225 -8.65 14.88 5.00
N VAL A 226 -8.10 14.96 6.20
CA VAL A 226 -8.65 15.69 7.36
C VAL A 226 -7.64 16.65 7.94
N GLY A 227 -8.03 17.35 8.99
CA GLY A 227 -7.13 18.32 9.66
C GLY A 227 -6.60 19.37 8.71
N ASP A 228 -5.32 19.66 8.81
CA ASP A 228 -4.67 20.66 7.97
C ASP A 228 -4.49 20.19 6.52
N ALA A 229 -4.27 18.91 6.29
CA ALA A 229 -4.22 18.37 4.92
C ALA A 229 -5.53 18.65 4.17
N GLY A 230 -6.67 18.37 4.78
CA GLY A 230 -7.99 18.60 4.17
C GLY A 230 -8.37 20.08 4.01
N LYS A 231 -7.67 21.01 4.68
CA LYS A 231 -7.87 22.46 4.56
C LYS A 231 -6.95 23.09 3.52
N SER A 232 -5.95 22.35 3.02
CA SER A 232 -4.98 22.87 2.07
C SER A 232 -5.66 23.43 0.82
N PRO A 233 -5.24 24.61 0.32
CA PRO A 233 -5.70 25.14 -0.96
C PRO A 233 -5.39 24.18 -2.13
N ILE A 234 -4.26 23.48 -2.09
CA ILE A 234 -3.91 22.47 -3.10
C ILE A 234 -4.99 21.39 -3.19
N VAL A 235 -5.45 20.88 -2.04
CA VAL A 235 -6.46 19.81 -1.96
C VAL A 235 -7.87 20.32 -2.30
N ARG A 236 -8.20 21.55 -1.85
CA ARG A 236 -9.56 22.09 -2.00
C ARG A 236 -9.85 22.66 -3.38
N ASP A 237 -8.85 23.31 -3.95
CA ASP A 237 -9.04 24.12 -5.15
C ASP A 237 -8.47 23.43 -6.40
N LEU A 238 -7.51 22.50 -6.24
CA LEU A 238 -6.82 21.79 -7.31
C LEU A 238 -6.88 20.26 -7.20
N GLY A 239 -7.60 19.71 -6.25
CA GLY A 239 -7.63 18.27 -6.01
C GLY A 239 -8.87 17.80 -5.26
N SER A 240 -8.73 16.73 -4.49
CA SER A 240 -9.81 16.14 -3.71
C SER A 240 -9.37 15.76 -2.30
N ARG A 241 -10.28 15.92 -1.35
CA ARG A 241 -10.13 15.33 -0.02
C ARG A 241 -10.38 13.82 -0.02
N ASP A 242 -11.21 13.37 -0.95
CA ASP A 242 -11.64 11.99 -1.04
C ASP A 242 -10.69 11.24 -1.98
N GLN A 243 -9.98 10.27 -1.41
CA GLN A 243 -8.94 9.49 -2.07
C GLN A 243 -9.40 8.04 -2.18
N LEU A 244 -9.65 7.58 -3.39
CA LEU A 244 -10.05 6.20 -3.67
C LEU A 244 -8.89 5.48 -4.35
N SER A 245 -8.61 4.25 -3.95
CA SER A 245 -7.69 3.36 -4.66
C SER A 245 -8.19 1.93 -4.63
N GLY A 246 -7.77 1.14 -5.58
CA GLY A 246 -8.12 -0.27 -5.64
C GLY A 246 -7.44 -0.97 -6.78
N GLY A 247 -7.29 -2.29 -6.66
CA GLY A 247 -6.62 -3.09 -7.66
C GLY A 247 -6.97 -4.55 -7.59
N LEU A 248 -6.66 -5.25 -8.66
CA LEU A 248 -6.85 -6.69 -8.82
C LEU A 248 -5.63 -7.30 -9.48
N GLY A 249 -5.29 -8.53 -9.10
CA GLY A 249 -4.19 -9.29 -9.66
C GLY A 249 -4.40 -10.78 -9.56
N LEU A 250 -3.55 -11.51 -10.27
CA LEU A 250 -3.45 -12.96 -10.21
C LEU A 250 -2.23 -13.34 -9.39
N SER A 251 -2.33 -14.41 -8.61
CA SER A 251 -1.23 -14.95 -7.83
C SER A 251 -0.88 -16.36 -8.27
N TYR A 252 0.41 -16.70 -8.15
CA TYR A 252 0.96 -18.01 -8.38
C TYR A 252 1.76 -18.49 -7.18
N THR A 253 1.44 -19.69 -6.69
CA THR A 253 2.11 -20.31 -5.55
C THR A 253 2.98 -21.46 -6.03
N PHE A 254 4.23 -21.50 -5.58
CA PHE A 254 5.16 -22.60 -5.82
C PHE A 254 5.90 -22.97 -4.54
N THR A 255 6.42 -24.20 -4.52
CA THR A 255 7.14 -24.75 -3.38
C THR A 255 8.62 -24.91 -3.72
N ILE A 256 9.48 -24.39 -2.83
CA ILE A 256 10.93 -24.59 -2.87
C ILE A 256 11.25 -25.68 -1.86
N GLN A 257 11.67 -26.83 -2.34
CA GLN A 257 12.10 -27.96 -1.49
C GLN A 257 13.43 -27.62 -0.81
N ARG A 258 13.53 -27.95 0.49
CA ARG A 258 14.75 -27.77 1.29
C ARG A 258 15.12 -29.04 2.03
#